data_49c07f7adc63bb826eb6b66618d6eec2
#
_entry.id   49c07f7adc63bb826eb6b66618d6eec2
#
_cell.length_a   1.000
_cell.length_b   1.000
_cell.length_c   1.000
_cell.angle_alpha   90.00
_cell.angle_beta   90.00
_cell.angle_gamma   90.00
#
_symmetry.space_group_name_H-M   'P 1'
#
loop_
_entity.id
_entity.type
_entity.pdbx_description
1 polymer ?
#
loop_
_entity_poly.entity_id
_entity_poly.type
_entity_poly.pdbx_seq_one_letter_code
_entity_poly.pdbx_strand_id
1 'polypeptide(L)'
;MSDQKNIIAPSILASDFARLGEEVRNVLDAGADWVHFDVMDNHYVPNLTIGPMVCKALREYGIKEFIDVHLMIDPVDELAQSFIDAGADLISFHPEATKHIHRSIHAIKDKGCKAGLVYNPATQLHTLESVLEDLDLVLIMSVNPGFGGQSFIHSSLEKIAQVRKMIDESGKDVRLEVDGGINKDTIGLASEAGADTFVAGSAIFNTENYEQTISELRSKII
;
A
#
# COMPACT_ATOMS: atom_id res chain seq x y z
N MET A 1 15.59 12.76 10.12
CA MET A 1 15.06 12.43 8.78
C MET A 1 15.75 11.15 8.39
N SER A 2 15.01 10.05 8.20
CA SER A 2 15.59 8.80 7.71
C SER A 2 16.06 9.01 6.27
N ASP A 3 17.24 8.50 5.94
CA ASP A 3 17.80 8.51 4.56
C ASP A 3 17.09 7.49 3.66
N GLN A 4 15.80 7.22 3.94
CA GLN A 4 15.00 6.24 3.21
C GLN A 4 14.65 6.77 1.82
N LYS A 5 14.94 5.96 0.80
CA LYS A 5 14.50 6.23 -0.57
C LYS A 5 12.98 6.27 -0.65
N ASN A 6 12.42 7.31 -1.27
CA ASN A 6 10.99 7.38 -1.59
C ASN A 6 10.58 6.27 -2.57
N ILE A 7 9.44 5.63 -2.30
CA ILE A 7 8.91 4.48 -3.03
C ILE A 7 7.70 4.90 -3.88
N ILE A 8 7.68 4.49 -5.14
CA ILE A 8 6.48 4.52 -5.99
C ILE A 8 6.04 3.07 -6.19
N ALA A 9 4.81 2.76 -5.76
CA ALA A 9 4.19 1.45 -5.79
C ALA A 9 2.94 1.47 -6.70
N PRO A 10 3.03 1.10 -7.98
CA PRO A 10 1.87 1.00 -8.85
C PRO A 10 0.84 -0.01 -8.33
N SER A 11 -0.42 0.43 -8.14
CA SER A 11 -1.52 -0.49 -7.83
C SER A 11 -1.98 -1.20 -9.08
N ILE A 12 -1.81 -2.51 -9.11
CA ILE A 12 -2.20 -3.37 -10.23
C ILE A 12 -3.72 -3.45 -10.44
N LEU A 13 -4.52 -2.94 -9.51
CA LEU A 13 -5.97 -2.84 -9.66
C LEU A 13 -6.37 -2.07 -10.94
N ALA A 14 -5.51 -1.15 -11.40
CA ALA A 14 -5.73 -0.34 -12.59
C ALA A 14 -5.08 -0.91 -13.87
N SER A 15 -4.39 -2.05 -13.81
CA SER A 15 -3.69 -2.66 -14.94
C SER A 15 -4.61 -3.46 -15.87
N ASP A 16 -4.11 -3.84 -17.05
CA ASP A 16 -4.76 -4.82 -17.92
C ASP A 16 -4.54 -6.24 -17.37
N PHE A 17 -5.54 -6.78 -16.68
CA PHE A 17 -5.48 -8.13 -16.10
C PHE A 17 -5.27 -9.24 -17.13
N ALA A 18 -5.63 -9.04 -18.41
CA ALA A 18 -5.38 -10.04 -19.46
C ALA A 18 -3.88 -10.18 -19.76
N ARG A 19 -3.04 -9.21 -19.37
CA ARG A 19 -1.58 -9.18 -19.57
C ARG A 19 -0.83 -8.80 -18.30
N LEU A 20 -1.37 -9.15 -17.13
CA LEU A 20 -0.90 -8.65 -15.84
C LEU A 20 0.61 -8.80 -15.62
N GLY A 21 1.20 -9.94 -16.00
CA GLY A 21 2.65 -10.15 -15.86
C GLY A 21 3.48 -9.16 -16.68
N GLU A 22 3.04 -8.84 -17.91
CA GLU A 22 3.69 -7.84 -18.78
C GLU A 22 3.52 -6.43 -18.21
N GLU A 23 2.31 -6.08 -17.77
CA GLU A 23 2.00 -4.78 -17.15
C GLU A 23 2.89 -4.50 -15.93
N VAL A 24 3.00 -5.49 -15.03
CA VAL A 24 3.86 -5.40 -13.84
C VAL A 24 5.32 -5.25 -14.24
N ARG A 25 5.83 -6.05 -15.19
CA ARG A 25 7.22 -5.93 -15.67
C ARG A 25 7.46 -4.55 -16.27
N ASN A 26 6.55 -4.07 -17.12
CA ASN A 26 6.68 -2.78 -17.79
C ASN A 26 6.75 -1.59 -16.80
N VAL A 27 5.94 -1.57 -15.75
CA VAL A 27 6.01 -0.48 -14.77
C VAL A 27 7.26 -0.55 -13.90
N LEU A 28 7.75 -1.75 -13.57
CA LEU A 28 8.99 -1.94 -12.83
C LEU A 28 10.20 -1.53 -13.67
N ASP A 29 10.27 -1.94 -14.93
CA ASP A 29 11.33 -1.54 -15.88
C ASP A 29 11.29 -0.02 -16.15
N ALA A 30 10.12 0.61 -16.04
CA ALA A 30 9.91 2.05 -16.11
C ALA A 30 10.33 2.82 -14.84
N GLY A 31 10.83 2.14 -13.81
CA GLY A 31 11.38 2.76 -12.61
C GLY A 31 10.46 2.80 -11.38
N ALA A 32 9.37 2.03 -11.37
CA ALA A 32 8.63 1.75 -10.14
C ALA A 32 9.48 0.90 -9.18
N ASP A 33 9.21 1.00 -7.88
CA ASP A 33 10.02 0.34 -6.85
C ASP A 33 9.34 -0.93 -6.32
N TRP A 34 8.03 -0.90 -6.11
CA TRP A 34 7.22 -1.98 -5.54
C TRP A 34 6.04 -2.30 -6.45
N VAL A 35 5.32 -3.37 -6.10
CA VAL A 35 4.02 -3.72 -6.70
C VAL A 35 2.98 -3.70 -5.59
N HIS A 36 1.93 -2.91 -5.75
CA HIS A 36 0.84 -2.82 -4.78
C HIS A 36 -0.37 -3.64 -5.21
N PHE A 37 -0.85 -4.49 -4.29
CA PHE A 37 -2.01 -5.38 -4.45
C PHE A 37 -3.19 -4.91 -3.63
N ASP A 38 -4.27 -4.47 -4.25
CA ASP A 38 -5.55 -4.16 -3.63
C ASP A 38 -6.45 -5.40 -3.59
N VAL A 39 -6.53 -6.04 -2.42
CA VAL A 39 -7.31 -7.26 -2.22
C VAL A 39 -8.63 -6.95 -1.53
N MET A 40 -9.73 -7.31 -2.18
CA MET A 40 -11.10 -7.03 -1.73
C MET A 40 -11.94 -8.30 -1.75
N ASP A 41 -12.77 -8.51 -0.74
CA ASP A 41 -13.54 -9.74 -0.52
C ASP A 41 -15.07 -9.59 -0.72
N ASN A 42 -15.53 -8.40 -1.14
CA ASN A 42 -16.95 -8.04 -1.20
C ASN A 42 -17.67 -8.12 0.16
N HIS A 43 -16.92 -8.05 1.26
CA HIS A 43 -17.45 -8.03 2.62
C HIS A 43 -16.99 -6.77 3.38
N TYR A 44 -15.69 -6.55 3.48
CA TYR A 44 -15.13 -5.32 4.07
C TYR A 44 -15.43 -4.09 3.21
N VAL A 45 -15.33 -4.23 1.87
CA VAL A 45 -15.70 -3.21 0.88
C VAL A 45 -16.64 -3.81 -0.17
N PRO A 46 -17.51 -3.01 -0.83
CA PRO A 46 -18.49 -3.52 -1.80
C PRO A 46 -17.87 -3.80 -3.18
N ASN A 47 -16.75 -4.51 -3.21
CA ASN A 47 -16.04 -4.93 -4.42
C ASN A 47 -15.28 -6.23 -4.16
N LEU A 48 -15.04 -7.01 -5.22
CA LEU A 48 -14.26 -8.23 -5.21
C LEU A 48 -13.12 -8.09 -6.23
N THR A 49 -11.88 -8.38 -5.85
CA THR A 49 -10.75 -8.23 -6.76
C THR A 49 -9.99 -9.54 -6.98
N ILE A 50 -8.84 -9.71 -6.37
CA ILE A 50 -7.87 -10.77 -6.65
C ILE A 50 -7.52 -11.54 -5.38
N GLY A 51 -7.04 -12.77 -5.57
CA GLY A 51 -6.62 -13.64 -4.48
C GLY A 51 -5.14 -14.03 -4.54
N PRO A 52 -4.68 -14.85 -3.58
CA PRO A 52 -3.27 -15.26 -3.46
C PRO A 52 -2.71 -15.95 -4.72
N MET A 53 -3.58 -16.60 -5.51
CA MET A 53 -3.17 -17.24 -6.78
C MET A 53 -2.57 -16.24 -7.78
N VAL A 54 -3.00 -14.97 -7.77
CA VAL A 54 -2.46 -13.93 -8.64
C VAL A 54 -1.06 -13.51 -8.18
N CYS A 55 -0.86 -13.33 -6.88
CA CYS A 55 0.46 -13.07 -6.29
C CYS A 55 1.46 -14.19 -6.65
N LYS A 56 1.05 -15.46 -6.45
CA LYS A 56 1.86 -16.62 -6.83
C LYS A 56 2.18 -16.63 -8.33
N ALA A 57 1.20 -16.36 -9.19
CA ALA A 57 1.41 -16.33 -10.64
C ALA A 57 2.43 -15.25 -11.05
N LEU A 58 2.43 -14.06 -10.43
CA LEU A 58 3.44 -13.04 -10.68
C LEU A 58 4.83 -13.48 -10.22
N ARG A 59 4.96 -14.15 -9.07
CA ARG A 59 6.24 -14.74 -8.65
C ARG A 59 6.74 -15.80 -9.64
N GLU A 60 5.86 -16.69 -10.12
CA GLU A 60 6.17 -17.68 -11.13
C GLU A 60 6.51 -17.06 -12.50
N TYR A 61 5.90 -15.92 -12.85
CA TYR A 61 6.23 -15.13 -14.03
C TYR A 61 7.65 -14.50 -13.95
N GLY A 62 8.23 -14.43 -12.76
CA GLY A 62 9.58 -13.94 -12.53
C GLY A 62 9.67 -12.54 -11.90
N ILE A 63 8.57 -12.02 -11.34
CA ILE A 63 8.58 -10.79 -10.55
C ILE A 63 9.28 -11.08 -9.22
N LYS A 64 10.43 -10.43 -8.99
CA LYS A 64 11.26 -10.57 -7.78
C LYS A 64 11.19 -9.35 -6.87
N GLU A 65 10.72 -8.24 -7.42
CA GLU A 65 10.57 -6.96 -6.76
C GLU A 65 9.56 -7.07 -5.62
N PHE A 66 9.57 -6.11 -4.71
CA PHE A 66 8.77 -6.12 -3.50
C PHE A 66 7.27 -6.10 -3.82
N ILE A 67 6.52 -7.05 -3.28
CA ILE A 67 5.06 -7.12 -3.37
C ILE A 67 4.45 -6.73 -2.03
N ASP A 68 3.78 -5.60 -2.02
CA ASP A 68 3.01 -5.04 -0.94
C ASP A 68 1.54 -5.39 -1.13
N VAL A 69 0.94 -6.06 -0.16
CA VAL A 69 -0.44 -6.55 -0.22
C VAL A 69 -1.31 -5.83 0.79
N HIS A 70 -2.23 -5.01 0.31
CA HIS A 70 -3.23 -4.32 1.09
C HIS A 70 -4.53 -5.15 1.14
N LEU A 71 -4.88 -5.61 2.34
CA LEU A 71 -6.04 -6.46 2.59
C LEU A 71 -7.26 -5.63 3.05
N MET A 72 -8.19 -5.40 2.15
CA MET A 72 -9.54 -4.86 2.42
C MET A 72 -10.53 -6.02 2.56
N ILE A 73 -10.35 -6.82 3.61
CA ILE A 73 -11.09 -8.07 3.85
C ILE A 73 -11.43 -8.23 5.34
N ASP A 74 -12.46 -9.00 5.64
CA ASP A 74 -12.87 -9.37 7.00
C ASP A 74 -13.45 -10.81 7.01
N PRO A 75 -12.86 -11.77 7.79
CA PRO A 75 -11.69 -11.64 8.67
C PRO A 75 -10.33 -11.71 7.93
N VAL A 76 -9.28 -11.14 8.52
CA VAL A 76 -7.99 -10.95 7.86
C VAL A 76 -7.04 -12.15 7.99
N ASP A 77 -7.00 -12.86 9.14
CA ASP A 77 -5.90 -13.74 9.55
C ASP A 77 -5.64 -14.89 8.56
N GLU A 78 -6.69 -15.59 8.08
CA GLU A 78 -6.54 -16.75 7.20
C GLU A 78 -6.02 -16.38 5.80
N LEU A 79 -6.53 -15.27 5.25
CA LEU A 79 -6.13 -14.85 3.91
C LEU A 79 -4.74 -14.19 3.91
N ALA A 80 -4.37 -13.50 5.00
CA ALA A 80 -3.01 -13.00 5.20
C ALA A 80 -1.99 -14.14 5.07
N GLN A 81 -2.22 -15.29 5.76
CA GLN A 81 -1.34 -16.46 5.64
C GLN A 81 -1.23 -16.96 4.20
N SER A 82 -2.36 -17.00 3.48
CA SER A 82 -2.38 -17.47 2.09
C SER A 82 -1.57 -16.58 1.15
N PHE A 83 -1.55 -15.24 1.38
CA PHE A 83 -0.72 -14.33 0.61
C PHE A 83 0.76 -14.43 0.96
N ILE A 84 1.11 -14.68 2.24
CA ILE A 84 2.49 -14.94 2.64
C ILE A 84 3.02 -16.20 1.92
N ASP A 85 2.25 -17.28 1.90
CA ASP A 85 2.60 -18.53 1.22
C ASP A 85 2.69 -18.34 -0.31
N ALA A 86 1.98 -17.37 -0.86
CA ALA A 86 2.04 -16.97 -2.27
C ALA A 86 3.23 -16.06 -2.62
N GLY A 87 3.98 -15.58 -1.61
CA GLY A 87 5.19 -14.80 -1.79
C GLY A 87 5.03 -13.28 -1.61
N ALA A 88 4.04 -12.81 -0.87
CA ALA A 88 3.97 -11.41 -0.44
C ALA A 88 5.16 -11.05 0.47
N ASP A 89 5.71 -9.85 0.31
CA ASP A 89 6.80 -9.34 1.16
C ASP A 89 6.26 -8.53 2.35
N LEU A 90 5.10 -7.89 2.16
CA LEU A 90 4.40 -7.11 3.16
C LEU A 90 2.90 -7.38 3.08
N ILE A 91 2.26 -7.49 4.24
CA ILE A 91 0.80 -7.53 4.38
C ILE A 91 0.37 -6.35 5.23
N SER A 92 -0.48 -5.51 4.69
CA SER A 92 -1.15 -4.44 5.42
C SER A 92 -2.65 -4.72 5.52
N PHE A 93 -3.26 -4.41 6.67
CA PHE A 93 -4.67 -4.66 6.94
C PHE A 93 -5.30 -3.58 7.82
N HIS A 94 -6.61 -3.47 7.78
CA HIS A 94 -7.37 -2.50 8.55
C HIS A 94 -7.59 -2.97 10.00
N PRO A 95 -7.41 -2.11 11.02
CA PRO A 95 -7.62 -2.48 12.42
C PRO A 95 -9.06 -2.96 12.68
N GLU A 96 -10.03 -2.50 11.89
CA GLU A 96 -11.43 -2.92 11.98
C GLU A 96 -11.67 -4.38 11.55
N ALA A 97 -10.76 -4.96 10.76
CA ALA A 97 -10.88 -6.33 10.22
C ALA A 97 -10.45 -7.44 11.19
N THR A 98 -10.02 -7.09 12.38
CA THR A 98 -9.63 -8.05 13.42
C THR A 98 -9.98 -7.57 14.82
N LYS A 99 -10.30 -8.50 15.71
CA LYS A 99 -10.52 -8.20 17.15
C LYS A 99 -9.21 -8.11 17.95
N HIS A 100 -8.10 -8.57 17.37
CA HIS A 100 -6.82 -8.74 18.07
C HIS A 100 -5.66 -8.26 17.19
N ILE A 101 -5.57 -6.95 16.94
CA ILE A 101 -4.59 -6.30 16.05
C ILE A 101 -3.16 -6.79 16.31
N HIS A 102 -2.71 -6.72 17.57
CA HIS A 102 -1.37 -7.15 17.96
C HIS A 102 -1.10 -8.63 17.58
N ARG A 103 -2.07 -9.54 17.81
CA ARG A 103 -1.93 -10.95 17.43
C ARG A 103 -1.82 -11.12 15.91
N SER A 104 -2.61 -10.40 15.12
CA SER A 104 -2.57 -10.48 13.66
C SER A 104 -1.25 -9.95 13.11
N ILE A 105 -0.71 -8.84 13.65
CA ILE A 105 0.62 -8.32 13.30
C ILE A 105 1.69 -9.40 13.54
N HIS A 106 1.74 -9.99 14.74
CA HIS A 106 2.75 -11.00 15.07
C HIS A 106 2.58 -12.29 14.23
N ALA A 107 1.34 -12.72 13.93
CA ALA A 107 1.11 -13.87 13.07
C ALA A 107 1.71 -13.68 11.66
N ILE A 108 1.69 -12.46 11.12
CA ILE A 108 2.36 -12.11 9.85
C ILE A 108 3.89 -12.12 10.03
N LYS A 109 4.40 -11.42 11.05
CA LYS A 109 5.86 -11.27 11.27
C LYS A 109 6.56 -12.57 11.62
N ASP A 110 5.92 -13.47 12.36
CA ASP A 110 6.46 -14.80 12.72
C ASP A 110 6.70 -15.70 11.49
N LYS A 111 6.09 -15.35 10.36
CA LYS A 111 6.32 -16.02 9.06
C LYS A 111 7.40 -15.36 8.21
N GLY A 112 8.06 -14.33 8.72
CA GLY A 112 9.09 -13.57 7.99
C GLY A 112 8.56 -12.55 7.00
N CYS A 113 7.25 -12.28 6.99
CA CYS A 113 6.63 -11.23 6.19
C CYS A 113 6.57 -9.92 7.00
N LYS A 114 6.68 -8.77 6.33
CA LYS A 114 6.49 -7.46 6.95
C LYS A 114 5.00 -7.21 7.22
N ALA A 115 4.70 -6.45 8.29
CA ALA A 115 3.34 -6.16 8.70
C ALA A 115 3.05 -4.65 8.70
N GLY A 116 1.88 -4.27 8.15
CA GLY A 116 1.39 -2.89 8.13
C GLY A 116 -0.03 -2.77 8.68
N LEU A 117 -0.38 -1.56 9.14
CA LEU A 117 -1.75 -1.18 9.46
C LEU A 117 -2.26 -0.08 8.53
N VAL A 118 -3.53 -0.20 8.14
CA VAL A 118 -4.21 0.70 7.21
C VAL A 118 -5.29 1.49 7.92
N TYR A 119 -5.27 2.81 7.76
CA TYR A 119 -6.27 3.70 8.37
C TYR A 119 -7.14 4.38 7.31
N ASN A 120 -8.44 4.15 7.36
CA ASN A 120 -9.41 4.84 6.52
C ASN A 120 -9.47 6.34 6.82
N PRO A 121 -10.03 7.18 5.91
CA PRO A 121 -10.11 8.62 6.13
C PRO A 121 -10.75 9.01 7.47
N ALA A 122 -11.77 8.28 7.91
CA ALA A 122 -12.48 8.55 9.17
C ALA A 122 -12.00 7.72 10.38
N THR A 123 -11.14 6.71 10.19
CA THR A 123 -10.62 5.88 11.29
C THR A 123 -9.63 6.66 12.15
N GLN A 124 -9.81 6.60 13.48
CA GLN A 124 -8.94 7.28 14.43
C GLN A 124 -7.62 6.53 14.66
N LEU A 125 -6.55 7.24 15.00
CA LEU A 125 -5.20 6.70 15.16
C LEU A 125 -4.90 6.08 16.54
N HIS A 126 -5.84 6.09 17.50
CA HIS A 126 -5.61 5.66 18.88
C HIS A 126 -5.08 4.23 19.03
N THR A 127 -5.42 3.33 18.09
CA THR A 127 -4.90 1.95 18.09
C THR A 127 -3.43 1.88 17.66
N LEU A 128 -2.98 2.84 16.85
CA LEU A 128 -1.60 2.89 16.33
C LEU A 128 -0.57 3.06 17.45
N GLU A 129 -0.86 3.90 18.44
CA GLU A 129 0.04 4.18 19.58
C GLU A 129 0.48 2.89 20.30
N SER A 130 -0.40 1.89 20.36
CA SER A 130 -0.16 0.64 21.09
C SER A 130 0.64 -0.40 20.31
N VAL A 131 0.79 -0.25 18.99
CA VAL A 131 1.38 -1.27 18.11
C VAL A 131 2.41 -0.72 17.13
N LEU A 132 2.64 0.58 17.10
CA LEU A 132 3.55 1.23 16.17
C LEU A 132 4.95 0.62 16.15
N GLU A 133 5.46 0.21 17.31
CA GLU A 133 6.79 -0.39 17.44
C GLU A 133 6.91 -1.79 16.80
N ASP A 134 5.79 -2.44 16.53
CA ASP A 134 5.72 -3.76 15.90
C ASP A 134 5.51 -3.68 14.38
N LEU A 135 5.23 -2.48 13.84
CA LEU A 135 4.92 -2.28 12.44
C LEU A 135 6.17 -2.02 11.58
N ASP A 136 6.08 -2.41 10.33
CA ASP A 136 7.04 -2.07 9.27
C ASP A 136 6.49 -0.96 8.36
N LEU A 137 5.15 -0.76 8.35
CA LEU A 137 4.47 0.21 7.51
C LEU A 137 3.15 0.68 8.15
N VAL A 138 2.82 1.95 7.94
CA VAL A 138 1.48 2.51 8.16
C VAL A 138 0.97 3.06 6.84
N LEU A 139 -0.19 2.60 6.40
CA LEU A 139 -0.86 3.09 5.18
C LEU A 139 -2.02 4.01 5.57
N ILE A 140 -2.04 5.21 5.02
CA ILE A 140 -3.16 6.15 5.14
C ILE A 140 -3.95 6.16 3.83
N MET A 141 -5.22 5.78 3.93
CA MET A 141 -6.16 5.91 2.82
C MET A 141 -6.54 7.37 2.62
N SER A 142 -6.30 7.87 1.43
CA SER A 142 -6.72 9.21 0.99
C SER A 142 -7.96 9.19 0.08
N VAL A 143 -8.63 8.04 0.03
CA VAL A 143 -9.97 7.82 -0.53
C VAL A 143 -10.72 6.81 0.36
N ASN A 144 -12.02 6.64 0.18
CA ASN A 144 -12.71 5.48 0.78
C ASN A 144 -12.30 4.21 0.01
N PRO A 145 -11.83 3.14 0.67
CA PRO A 145 -11.41 1.92 -0.01
C PRO A 145 -12.56 1.25 -0.77
N GLY A 146 -12.20 0.48 -1.82
CA GLY A 146 -13.16 -0.30 -2.59
C GLY A 146 -13.11 -0.08 -4.11
N PHE A 147 -12.72 1.10 -4.59
CA PHE A 147 -12.65 1.41 -6.03
C PHE A 147 -11.45 2.30 -6.36
N GLY A 148 -10.84 2.05 -7.52
CA GLY A 148 -9.79 2.92 -8.06
C GLY A 148 -10.33 4.20 -8.69
N GLY A 149 -9.45 5.17 -9.00
CA GLY A 149 -9.77 6.39 -9.76
C GLY A 149 -10.55 7.45 -8.99
N GLN A 150 -10.62 7.38 -7.67
CA GLN A 150 -11.30 8.36 -6.82
C GLN A 150 -10.46 9.63 -6.63
N SER A 151 -11.13 10.73 -6.28
CA SER A 151 -10.48 12.00 -5.95
C SER A 151 -9.84 11.95 -4.55
N PHE A 152 -8.65 12.52 -4.44
CA PHE A 152 -7.90 12.63 -3.18
C PHE A 152 -8.68 13.42 -2.11
N ILE A 153 -8.79 12.87 -0.92
CA ILE A 153 -9.40 13.50 0.25
C ILE A 153 -8.35 14.35 0.97
N HIS A 154 -8.37 15.67 0.77
CA HIS A 154 -7.34 16.57 1.30
C HIS A 154 -7.20 16.57 2.83
N SER A 155 -8.25 16.25 3.57
CA SER A 155 -8.16 16.14 5.05
C SER A 155 -7.28 14.98 5.51
N SER A 156 -6.95 14.01 4.64
CA SER A 156 -5.99 12.94 4.96
C SER A 156 -4.56 13.46 5.15
N LEU A 157 -4.21 14.65 4.62
CA LEU A 157 -2.89 15.26 4.80
C LEU A 157 -2.58 15.52 6.28
N GLU A 158 -3.56 15.97 7.06
CA GLU A 158 -3.39 16.14 8.51
C GLU A 158 -3.10 14.81 9.21
N LYS A 159 -3.77 13.74 8.79
CA LYS A 159 -3.55 12.40 9.33
C LYS A 159 -2.16 11.86 8.96
N ILE A 160 -1.71 12.07 7.72
CA ILE A 160 -0.35 11.73 7.27
C ILE A 160 0.68 12.44 8.16
N ALA A 161 0.53 13.75 8.37
CA ALA A 161 1.44 14.52 9.22
C ALA A 161 1.44 14.06 10.69
N GLN A 162 0.29 13.67 11.23
CA GLN A 162 0.19 13.11 12.59
C GLN A 162 0.93 11.77 12.69
N VAL A 163 0.73 10.86 11.72
CA VAL A 163 1.42 9.57 11.71
C VAL A 163 2.92 9.74 11.51
N ARG A 164 3.37 10.64 10.62
CA ARG A 164 4.80 10.95 10.46
C ARG A 164 5.42 11.39 11.77
N LYS A 165 4.77 12.27 12.50
CA LYS A 165 5.22 12.70 13.82
C LYS A 165 5.33 11.53 14.81
N MET A 166 4.32 10.65 14.86
CA MET A 166 4.35 9.46 15.74
C MET A 166 5.52 8.53 15.39
N ILE A 167 5.76 8.30 14.11
CA ILE A 167 6.88 7.47 13.64
C ILE A 167 8.22 8.10 14.05
N ASP A 168 8.40 9.40 13.82
CA ASP A 168 9.65 10.11 14.17
C ASP A 168 9.91 10.10 15.69
N GLU A 169 8.86 10.29 16.50
CA GLU A 169 8.95 10.25 17.97
C GLU A 169 9.26 8.82 18.50
N SER A 170 8.82 7.78 17.79
CA SER A 170 9.11 6.38 18.16
C SER A 170 10.56 5.99 17.93
N GLY A 171 11.27 6.67 17.04
CA GLY A 171 12.62 6.32 16.59
C GLY A 171 12.71 5.01 15.82
N LYS A 172 11.57 4.44 15.39
CA LYS A 172 11.50 3.19 14.61
C LYS A 172 11.55 3.45 13.11
N ASP A 173 12.01 2.46 12.37
CA ASP A 173 12.08 2.47 10.91
C ASP A 173 10.78 1.95 10.31
N VAL A 174 9.72 2.78 10.35
CA VAL A 174 8.38 2.48 9.84
C VAL A 174 8.11 3.34 8.63
N ARG A 175 7.68 2.74 7.53
CA ARG A 175 7.28 3.48 6.33
C ARG A 175 5.91 4.11 6.50
N LEU A 176 5.73 5.28 5.90
CA LEU A 176 4.44 5.94 5.82
C LEU A 176 3.97 5.97 4.37
N GLU A 177 3.01 5.11 4.10
CA GLU A 177 2.42 4.94 2.78
C GLU A 177 1.10 5.71 2.67
N VAL A 178 0.80 6.15 1.46
CA VAL A 178 -0.48 6.78 1.12
C VAL A 178 -1.07 6.13 -0.13
N ASP A 179 -2.36 5.78 -0.07
CA ASP A 179 -3.11 5.23 -1.19
C ASP A 179 -4.44 5.96 -1.40
N GLY A 180 -4.70 6.28 -2.67
CA GLY A 180 -5.94 6.89 -3.14
C GLY A 180 -5.76 8.27 -3.76
N GLY A 181 -6.07 8.41 -5.05
CA GLY A 181 -6.02 9.67 -5.78
C GLY A 181 -4.62 10.29 -5.92
N ILE A 182 -3.57 9.48 -5.77
CA ILE A 182 -2.18 9.91 -5.99
C ILE A 182 -1.94 10.10 -7.48
N ASN A 183 -1.49 11.30 -7.83
CA ASN A 183 -1.15 11.73 -9.18
C ASN A 183 -0.16 12.90 -9.11
N LYS A 184 0.20 13.50 -10.25
CA LYS A 184 1.17 14.62 -10.34
C LYS A 184 0.82 15.87 -9.52
N ASP A 185 -0.47 16.05 -9.18
CA ASP A 185 -0.95 17.23 -8.44
C ASP A 185 -1.05 16.98 -6.93
N THR A 186 -1.10 15.70 -6.50
CA THR A 186 -1.33 15.30 -5.10
C THR A 186 -0.12 14.65 -4.44
N ILE A 187 0.78 14.00 -5.20
CA ILE A 187 1.93 13.29 -4.65
C ILE A 187 2.87 14.20 -3.86
N GLY A 188 3.10 15.43 -4.35
CA GLY A 188 3.92 16.43 -3.66
C GLY A 188 3.30 16.84 -2.32
N LEU A 189 1.97 17.03 -2.27
CA LEU A 189 1.26 17.36 -1.02
C LEU A 189 1.39 16.24 0.01
N ALA A 190 1.26 14.98 -0.42
CA ALA A 190 1.42 13.82 0.47
C ALA A 190 2.86 13.69 0.97
N SER A 191 3.86 13.95 0.11
CA SER A 191 5.29 13.98 0.49
C SER A 191 5.59 15.10 1.49
N GLU A 192 5.10 16.31 1.25
CA GLU A 192 5.23 17.45 2.19
C GLU A 192 4.62 17.13 3.56
N ALA A 193 3.51 16.36 3.58
CA ALA A 193 2.89 15.90 4.82
C ALA A 193 3.67 14.78 5.53
N GLY A 194 4.71 14.21 4.88
CA GLY A 194 5.62 13.23 5.48
C GLY A 194 5.48 11.80 4.97
N ALA A 195 4.66 11.53 3.93
CA ALA A 195 4.65 10.22 3.28
C ALA A 195 5.96 9.96 2.54
N ASP A 196 6.42 8.71 2.56
CA ASP A 196 7.64 8.23 1.88
C ASP A 196 7.36 7.10 0.88
N THR A 197 6.14 6.59 0.84
CA THR A 197 5.70 5.51 -0.03
C THR A 197 4.34 5.88 -0.66
N PHE A 198 4.23 5.79 -1.99
CA PHE A 198 3.10 6.35 -2.74
C PHE A 198 2.50 5.30 -3.66
N VAL A 199 1.22 4.96 -3.42
CA VAL A 199 0.45 4.05 -4.28
C VAL A 199 -0.22 4.85 -5.39
N ALA A 200 0.11 4.53 -6.64
CA ALA A 200 -0.49 5.17 -7.82
C ALA A 200 -1.00 4.10 -8.79
N GLY A 201 -2.30 4.03 -9.01
CA GLY A 201 -2.93 3.10 -9.94
C GLY A 201 -3.21 3.75 -11.30
N SER A 202 -4.42 4.29 -11.49
CA SER A 202 -4.88 4.87 -12.75
C SER A 202 -4.00 6.01 -13.28
N ALA A 203 -3.32 6.73 -12.38
CA ALA A 203 -2.38 7.79 -12.77
C ALA A 203 -1.16 7.25 -13.55
N ILE A 204 -0.83 5.97 -13.42
CA ILE A 204 0.24 5.30 -14.16
C ILE A 204 -0.35 4.45 -15.27
N PHE A 205 -1.21 3.47 -14.96
CA PHE A 205 -1.68 2.47 -15.94
C PHE A 205 -2.56 3.02 -17.06
N ASN A 206 -3.20 4.20 -16.88
CA ASN A 206 -3.98 4.85 -17.94
C ASN A 206 -3.14 5.77 -18.84
N THR A 207 -1.80 5.70 -18.79
CA THR A 207 -0.91 6.52 -19.62
C THR A 207 -0.23 5.66 -20.70
N GLU A 208 0.20 6.30 -21.79
CA GLU A 208 0.89 5.62 -22.90
C GLU A 208 2.38 5.37 -22.58
N ASN A 209 2.96 6.13 -21.64
CA ASN A 209 4.39 6.09 -21.33
C ASN A 209 4.61 6.04 -19.81
N TYR A 210 4.79 4.83 -19.27
CA TYR A 210 5.01 4.60 -17.85
C TYR A 210 6.29 5.27 -17.32
N GLU A 211 7.39 5.22 -18.09
CA GLU A 211 8.67 5.80 -17.67
C GLU A 211 8.58 7.32 -17.49
N GLN A 212 7.97 8.02 -18.45
CA GLN A 212 7.74 9.45 -18.34
C GLN A 212 6.84 9.77 -17.13
N THR A 213 5.74 9.03 -16.97
CA THR A 213 4.78 9.25 -15.88
C THR A 213 5.42 9.03 -14.52
N ILE A 214 6.16 7.93 -14.32
CA ILE A 214 6.83 7.62 -13.06
C ILE A 214 7.93 8.65 -12.76
N SER A 215 8.68 9.08 -13.78
CA SER A 215 9.68 10.15 -13.65
C SER A 215 9.05 11.48 -13.23
N GLU A 216 7.91 11.85 -13.84
CA GLU A 216 7.17 13.06 -13.46
C GLU A 216 6.66 12.99 -12.02
N LEU A 217 6.08 11.85 -11.60
CA LEU A 217 5.65 11.65 -10.21
C LEU A 217 6.83 11.78 -9.25
N ARG A 218 7.95 11.11 -9.53
CA ARG A 218 9.16 11.14 -8.71
C ARG A 218 9.75 12.55 -8.57
N SER A 219 9.66 13.36 -9.63
CA SER A 219 10.15 14.76 -9.61
C SER A 219 9.36 15.69 -8.68
N LYS A 220 8.18 15.28 -8.23
CA LYS A 220 7.32 16.05 -7.31
C LYS A 220 7.48 15.65 -5.85
N ILE A 221 8.17 14.54 -5.57
CA ILE A 221 8.46 14.07 -4.21
C ILE A 221 9.61 14.91 -3.63
N ILE A 222 9.46 15.34 -2.39
CA ILE A 222 10.42 16.22 -1.67
C ILE A 222 11.27 15.38 -0.72
#